data_8c6123da2ef4576276aaf950ab7b1d66
#
_entry.id   8c6123da2ef4576276aaf950ab7b1d66
#
_cell.length_a   1.000
_cell.length_b   1.000
_cell.length_c   1.000
_cell.angle_alpha   90.00
_cell.angle_beta   90.00
_cell.angle_gamma   90.00
#
_symmetry.space_group_name_H-M   'P 1'
#
loop_
_entity.id
_entity.type
_entity.pdbx_description
1 polymer ?
#
loop_
_entity_poly.entity_id
_entity_poly.type
_entity_poly.pdbx_seq_one_letter_code
_entity_poly.pdbx_strand_id
1 'polypeptide(L)'
;HDVNSIKRFCNRVIWMNQGKIIQDGNTDEVTDHYLDFLKGELPIEQYLEQCSDSTEEDGEVSFKEADVTGIDIAEIYDLQMYNAAGRRIDEIQHGEFVRLKVSYLVGDDTIENPVLGVAIRRIDNEYICGLNTKLDKEKISWKKGYNEIELEYPCFNLIGGEYYFDVGIFDKTGIVNLVYKAKIKSFFVKMDYIAEGIVVLN
;
A
#
# COMPACT_ATOMS: atom_id res chain seq x y z
N HIS A 1 4.55 3.66 20.57
CA HIS A 1 3.63 2.81 19.78
C HIS A 1 3.23 3.40 18.44
N ASP A 2 3.78 4.56 18.07
CA ASP A 2 3.50 5.19 16.77
C ASP A 2 4.74 5.13 15.88
N VAL A 3 4.80 4.09 15.05
CA VAL A 3 5.89 3.85 14.09
C VAL A 3 5.98 5.00 13.07
N ASN A 4 4.84 5.63 12.72
CA ASN A 4 4.84 6.75 11.79
C ASN A 4 5.55 7.98 12.39
N SER A 5 5.38 8.23 13.69
CA SER A 5 6.13 9.28 14.38
C SER A 5 7.63 8.96 14.41
N ILE A 6 8.02 7.71 14.63
CA ILE A 6 9.42 7.29 14.60
C ILE A 6 9.99 7.52 13.19
N LYS A 7 9.28 7.11 12.13
CA LYS A 7 9.68 7.34 10.74
C LYS A 7 9.86 8.82 10.42
N ARG A 8 9.04 9.69 11.01
CA ARG A 8 9.05 11.13 10.74
C ARG A 8 10.18 11.88 11.45
N PHE A 9 10.56 11.45 12.67
CA PHE A 9 11.47 12.23 13.54
C PHE A 9 12.85 11.61 13.72
N CYS A 10 13.04 10.33 13.35
CA CYS A 10 14.29 9.61 13.55
C CYS A 10 14.96 9.31 12.21
N ASN A 11 16.27 9.45 12.13
CA ASN A 11 17.07 9.02 10.99
C ASN A 11 17.72 7.64 11.19
N ARG A 12 17.71 7.15 12.41
CA ARG A 12 18.25 5.86 12.81
C ARG A 12 17.40 5.27 13.92
N VAL A 13 17.11 3.98 13.82
CA VAL A 13 16.31 3.23 14.78
C VAL A 13 17.04 1.96 15.16
N ILE A 14 16.92 1.58 16.41
CA ILE A 14 17.39 0.30 16.95
C ILE A 14 16.17 -0.51 17.34
N TRP A 15 15.98 -1.65 16.67
CA TRP A 15 14.98 -2.63 17.08
C TRP A 15 15.56 -3.59 18.10
N MET A 16 14.92 -3.65 19.25
CA MET A 16 15.29 -4.54 20.35
C MET A 16 14.17 -5.56 20.61
N ASN A 17 14.54 -6.82 20.82
CA ASN A 17 13.63 -7.86 21.27
C ASN A 17 14.28 -8.67 22.41
N GLN A 18 13.56 -8.86 23.51
CA GLN A 18 14.02 -9.59 24.70
C GLN A 18 15.42 -9.16 25.20
N GLY A 19 15.72 -7.86 25.15
CA GLY A 19 17.01 -7.31 25.58
C GLY A 19 18.16 -7.46 24.59
N LYS A 20 17.93 -8.01 23.41
CA LYS A 20 18.91 -8.12 22.32
C LYS A 20 18.60 -7.12 21.22
N ILE A 21 19.62 -6.55 20.62
CA ILE A 21 19.50 -5.76 19.39
C ILE A 21 19.29 -6.73 18.24
N ILE A 22 18.17 -6.60 17.54
CA ILE A 22 17.82 -7.41 16.37
C ILE A 22 18.33 -6.71 15.11
N GLN A 23 18.07 -5.40 15.00
CA GLN A 23 18.53 -4.59 13.87
C GLN A 23 18.82 -3.16 14.32
N ASP A 24 19.81 -2.55 13.68
CA ASP A 24 20.22 -1.16 13.88
C ASP A 24 20.51 -0.56 12.50
N GLY A 25 19.80 0.50 12.13
CA GLY A 25 19.96 1.06 10.81
C GLY A 25 19.00 2.20 10.48
N ASN A 26 18.77 2.35 9.17
CA ASN A 26 17.84 3.34 8.64
C ASN A 26 16.43 3.15 9.20
N THR A 27 15.75 4.26 9.47
CA THR A 27 14.45 4.23 10.13
C THR A 27 13.40 3.46 9.35
N ASP A 28 13.32 3.66 8.04
CA ASP A 28 12.31 2.99 7.22
C ASP A 28 12.54 1.48 7.18
N GLU A 29 13.76 1.06 6.90
CA GLU A 29 14.13 -0.35 6.83
C GLU A 29 13.87 -1.09 8.15
N VAL A 30 14.37 -0.55 9.27
CA VAL A 30 14.23 -1.19 10.58
C VAL A 30 12.77 -1.22 11.04
N THR A 31 12.02 -0.16 10.77
CA THR A 31 10.60 -0.12 11.17
C THR A 31 9.72 -1.00 10.31
N ASP A 32 10.03 -1.16 9.02
CA ASP A 32 9.31 -2.08 8.14
C ASP A 32 9.53 -3.53 8.58
N HIS A 33 10.77 -3.94 8.83
CA HIS A 33 11.08 -5.26 9.38
C HIS A 33 10.45 -5.51 10.76
N TYR A 34 10.40 -4.49 11.63
CA TYR A 34 9.72 -4.60 12.91
C TYR A 34 8.20 -4.81 12.75
N LEU A 35 7.58 -4.11 11.82
CA LEU A 35 6.15 -4.27 11.53
C LEU A 35 5.84 -5.67 10.98
N ASP A 36 6.69 -6.20 10.09
CA ASP A 36 6.53 -7.53 9.52
C ASP A 36 6.72 -8.63 10.59
N PHE A 37 7.67 -8.43 11.50
CA PHE A 37 7.80 -9.30 12.67
C PHE A 37 6.53 -9.30 13.54
N LEU A 38 5.92 -8.13 13.77
CA LEU A 38 4.69 -8.03 14.55
C LEU A 38 3.49 -8.72 13.87
N LYS A 39 3.50 -8.82 12.55
CA LYS A 39 2.49 -9.57 11.78
C LYS A 39 2.67 -11.09 11.87
N GLY A 40 3.81 -11.56 12.37
CA GLY A 40 4.13 -12.98 12.48
C GLY A 40 4.58 -13.62 11.17
N GLU A 41 4.92 -12.82 10.17
CA GLU A 41 5.21 -13.31 8.81
C GLU A 41 6.54 -14.04 8.70
N LEU A 42 7.53 -13.80 9.60
CA LEU A 42 8.81 -14.54 9.57
C LEU A 42 9.43 -14.71 10.97
N PRO A 43 10.12 -15.86 11.27
CA PRO A 43 10.97 -16.01 12.43
C PRO A 43 12.18 -15.06 12.34
N ILE A 44 12.62 -14.53 13.48
CA ILE A 44 13.74 -13.56 13.58
C ILE A 44 15.00 -14.01 12.83
N GLU A 45 15.24 -15.32 12.76
CA GLU A 45 16.41 -15.93 12.11
C GLU A 45 16.41 -15.78 10.59
N GLN A 46 15.24 -15.68 9.95
CA GLN A 46 15.11 -15.49 8.50
C GLN A 46 15.30 -14.04 8.05
N TYR A 47 15.13 -13.04 8.94
CA TYR A 47 15.40 -11.63 8.60
C TYR A 47 16.88 -11.36 8.35
N LEU A 48 17.77 -12.16 8.91
CA LEU A 48 19.22 -12.01 8.74
C LEU A 48 19.72 -12.56 7.39
N GLU A 49 18.92 -13.35 6.67
CA GLU A 49 19.34 -14.03 5.43
C GLU A 49 18.76 -13.45 4.13
N GLN A 50 17.72 -12.58 4.17
CA GLN A 50 16.96 -12.14 2.98
C GLN A 50 17.34 -10.79 2.39
N CYS A 51 18.49 -10.20 2.75
CA CYS A 51 18.97 -8.95 2.11
C CYS A 51 19.65 -9.19 0.74
N SER A 52 19.05 -9.99 -0.17
CA SER A 52 19.53 -10.05 -1.56
C SER A 52 18.44 -10.48 -2.53
N ASP A 53 18.21 -9.59 -3.50
CA ASP A 53 17.61 -9.76 -4.84
C ASP A 53 16.13 -10.15 -4.99
N SER A 54 15.36 -9.20 -5.54
CA SER A 54 14.14 -9.49 -6.29
C SER A 54 14.14 -8.73 -7.63
N THR A 55 14.16 -9.48 -8.70
CA THR A 55 13.92 -9.04 -10.09
C THR A 55 12.44 -9.21 -10.43
N GLU A 56 11.86 -8.18 -11.02
CA GLU A 56 10.47 -8.14 -11.49
C GLU A 56 10.32 -8.84 -12.85
N GLU A 57 9.27 -9.65 -13.00
CA GLU A 57 8.79 -10.11 -14.32
C GLU A 57 7.32 -9.69 -14.50
N ASP A 58 7.07 -8.91 -15.57
CA ASP A 58 5.75 -8.50 -16.02
C ASP A 58 5.04 -9.67 -16.75
N GLY A 59 3.92 -10.14 -16.21
CA GLY A 59 3.06 -11.14 -16.85
C GLY A 59 1.56 -10.81 -16.63
N GLU A 60 0.82 -10.58 -17.71
CA GLU A 60 -0.65 -10.52 -17.69
C GLU A 60 -1.22 -11.90 -17.35
N VAL A 61 -1.87 -12.03 -16.21
CA VAL A 61 -2.53 -13.27 -15.77
C VAL A 61 -4.05 -13.14 -15.87
N SER A 62 -4.66 -14.05 -16.60
CA SER A 62 -6.13 -14.13 -16.75
C SER A 62 -6.76 -14.83 -15.52
N PHE A 63 -7.57 -14.09 -14.73
CA PHE A 63 -8.10 -14.52 -13.44
C PHE A 63 -9.52 -15.11 -13.51
N LYS A 64 -9.79 -16.10 -14.31
CA LYS A 64 -11.14 -16.71 -14.32
C LYS A 64 -11.38 -17.76 -13.24
N GLU A 65 -10.33 -18.34 -12.65
CA GLU A 65 -10.41 -19.27 -11.50
C GLU A 65 -9.13 -19.08 -10.66
N ALA A 66 -9.14 -18.10 -9.72
CA ALA A 66 -8.00 -17.90 -8.84
C ALA A 66 -7.98 -19.02 -7.77
N ASP A 67 -6.92 -19.81 -7.77
CA ASP A 67 -6.67 -20.78 -6.70
C ASP A 67 -6.24 -20.02 -5.44
N VAL A 68 -7.05 -20.11 -4.40
CA VAL A 68 -6.78 -19.50 -3.08
C VAL A 68 -6.09 -20.46 -2.12
N THR A 69 -5.54 -21.56 -2.61
CA THR A 69 -4.82 -22.54 -1.80
C THR A 69 -3.57 -21.91 -1.22
N GLY A 70 -3.46 -21.84 0.10
CA GLY A 70 -2.32 -21.24 0.82
C GLY A 70 -2.49 -19.78 1.20
N ILE A 71 -3.64 -19.15 0.87
CA ILE A 71 -3.96 -17.79 1.35
C ILE A 71 -4.74 -17.91 2.66
N ASP A 72 -4.13 -17.52 3.79
CA ASP A 72 -4.76 -17.63 5.11
C ASP A 72 -5.93 -16.66 5.25
N ILE A 73 -5.70 -15.35 5.04
CA ILE A 73 -6.73 -14.32 5.19
C ILE A 73 -7.05 -13.71 3.83
N ALA A 74 -6.10 -13.01 3.24
CA ALA A 74 -6.22 -12.39 1.92
C ALA A 74 -4.84 -12.04 1.36
N GLU A 75 -4.78 -11.74 0.07
CA GLU A 75 -3.60 -11.21 -0.61
C GLU A 75 -4.00 -10.06 -1.52
N ILE A 76 -3.29 -8.92 -1.41
CA ILE A 76 -3.47 -7.80 -2.33
C ILE A 76 -2.64 -8.11 -3.57
N TYR A 77 -3.30 -8.20 -4.70
CA TYR A 77 -2.70 -8.73 -5.91
C TYR A 77 -2.13 -7.64 -6.79
N ASP A 78 -2.96 -6.66 -7.19
CA ASP A 78 -2.57 -5.62 -8.15
C ASP A 78 -3.31 -4.31 -7.87
N LEU A 79 -2.70 -3.21 -8.34
CA LEU A 79 -3.31 -1.90 -8.44
C LEU A 79 -3.05 -1.32 -9.82
N GLN A 80 -4.13 -1.02 -10.54
CA GLN A 80 -4.09 -0.43 -11.87
C GLN A 80 -4.70 0.97 -11.84
N MET A 81 -4.15 1.86 -12.69
CA MET A 81 -4.61 3.23 -12.83
C MET A 81 -5.24 3.44 -14.20
N TYR A 82 -6.35 4.19 -14.22
CA TYR A 82 -7.08 4.51 -15.45
C TYR A 82 -7.42 6.00 -15.50
N ASN A 83 -7.37 6.57 -16.71
CA ASN A 83 -7.87 7.93 -16.95
C ASN A 83 -9.40 7.95 -17.16
N ALA A 84 -9.97 9.14 -17.37
CA ALA A 84 -11.40 9.32 -17.62
C ALA A 84 -11.92 8.58 -18.86
N ALA A 85 -11.05 8.29 -19.84
CA ALA A 85 -11.38 7.51 -21.04
C ALA A 85 -11.30 5.99 -20.82
N GLY A 86 -11.01 5.53 -19.59
CA GLY A 86 -10.85 4.12 -19.26
C GLY A 86 -9.56 3.49 -19.81
N ARG A 87 -8.57 4.28 -20.20
CA ARG A 87 -7.27 3.78 -20.65
C ARG A 87 -6.35 3.62 -19.44
N ARG A 88 -5.62 2.50 -19.38
CA ARG A 88 -4.59 2.28 -18.37
C ARG A 88 -3.48 3.31 -18.54
N ILE A 89 -3.02 3.87 -17.43
CA ILE A 89 -1.99 4.90 -17.36
C ILE A 89 -0.98 4.59 -16.25
N ASP A 90 0.26 5.07 -16.42
CA ASP A 90 1.32 5.05 -15.41
C ASP A 90 1.77 6.47 -15.04
N GLU A 91 1.26 7.47 -15.75
CA GLU A 91 1.50 8.89 -15.54
C GLU A 91 0.18 9.64 -15.42
N ILE A 92 0.14 10.64 -14.55
CA ILE A 92 -1.06 11.46 -14.27
C ILE A 92 -0.71 12.91 -14.59
N GLN A 93 -1.54 13.60 -15.35
CA GLN A 93 -1.48 15.05 -15.46
C GLN A 93 -2.14 15.67 -14.22
N HIS A 94 -1.48 16.67 -13.61
CA HIS A 94 -2.04 17.39 -12.46
C HIS A 94 -3.47 17.87 -12.74
N GLY A 95 -4.38 17.63 -11.81
CA GLY A 95 -5.78 18.02 -11.93
C GLY A 95 -6.66 17.07 -12.73
N GLU A 96 -6.11 16.05 -13.37
CA GLU A 96 -6.91 15.07 -14.12
C GLU A 96 -7.67 14.09 -13.23
N PHE A 97 -8.70 13.49 -13.81
CA PHE A 97 -9.41 12.36 -13.20
C PHE A 97 -8.54 11.10 -13.23
N VAL A 98 -8.52 10.40 -12.11
CA VAL A 98 -7.85 9.10 -11.99
C VAL A 98 -8.78 8.10 -11.32
N ARG A 99 -8.90 6.90 -11.91
CA ARG A 99 -9.53 5.75 -11.28
C ARG A 99 -8.46 4.72 -10.95
N LEU A 100 -8.46 4.27 -9.70
CA LEU A 100 -7.66 3.13 -9.25
C LEU A 100 -8.54 1.90 -9.20
N LYS A 101 -8.02 0.77 -9.66
CA LYS A 101 -8.63 -0.55 -9.54
C LYS A 101 -7.70 -1.41 -8.70
N VAL A 102 -8.15 -1.80 -7.52
CA VAL A 102 -7.40 -2.68 -6.61
C VAL A 102 -8.00 -4.08 -6.69
N SER A 103 -7.15 -5.06 -6.96
CA SER A 103 -7.51 -6.48 -7.04
C SER A 103 -6.92 -7.24 -5.87
N TYR A 104 -7.71 -8.11 -5.24
CA TYR A 104 -7.27 -8.90 -4.09
C TYR A 104 -7.96 -10.27 -4.06
N LEU A 105 -7.27 -11.24 -3.46
CA LEU A 105 -7.76 -12.59 -3.22
C LEU A 105 -8.13 -12.74 -1.74
N VAL A 106 -9.24 -13.40 -1.45
CA VAL A 106 -9.71 -13.67 -0.09
C VAL A 106 -9.69 -15.17 0.15
N GLY A 107 -8.93 -15.62 1.14
CA GLY A 107 -8.86 -17.00 1.61
C GLY A 107 -9.89 -17.28 2.71
N ASP A 108 -10.08 -16.32 3.64
CA ASP A 108 -11.04 -16.40 4.75
C ASP A 108 -12.09 -15.29 4.63
N ASP A 109 -13.31 -15.65 4.28
CA ASP A 109 -14.45 -14.75 4.13
C ASP A 109 -15.28 -14.58 5.42
N THR A 110 -14.84 -15.15 6.53
CA THR A 110 -15.52 -15.02 7.84
C THR A 110 -15.28 -13.66 8.51
N ILE A 111 -14.32 -12.87 8.04
CA ILE A 111 -13.98 -11.56 8.59
C ILE A 111 -15.10 -10.56 8.27
N GLU A 112 -15.66 -9.98 9.33
CA GLU A 112 -16.76 -9.04 9.22
C GLU A 112 -16.32 -7.62 8.91
N ASN A 113 -16.90 -7.04 7.85
CA ASN A 113 -16.74 -5.63 7.48
C ASN A 113 -15.26 -5.14 7.44
N PRO A 114 -14.36 -5.81 6.70
CA PRO A 114 -12.99 -5.35 6.56
C PRO A 114 -12.94 -3.99 5.87
N VAL A 115 -11.89 -3.24 6.17
CA VAL A 115 -11.66 -1.88 5.68
C VAL A 115 -10.48 -1.91 4.73
N LEU A 116 -10.65 -1.48 3.48
CA LEU A 116 -9.56 -1.28 2.55
C LEU A 116 -9.11 0.18 2.60
N GLY A 117 -7.81 0.38 2.70
CA GLY A 117 -7.17 1.69 2.65
C GLY A 117 -6.15 1.77 1.53
N VAL A 118 -6.09 2.93 0.89
CA VAL A 118 -5.06 3.27 -0.10
C VAL A 118 -4.34 4.52 0.40
N ALA A 119 -3.03 4.43 0.52
CA ALA A 119 -2.18 5.57 0.87
C ALA A 119 -1.34 5.99 -0.33
N ILE A 120 -1.08 7.28 -0.44
CA ILE A 120 -0.15 7.86 -1.40
C ILE A 120 1.08 8.33 -0.64
N ARG A 121 2.25 7.92 -1.12
CA ARG A 121 3.54 8.39 -0.61
C ARG A 121 4.38 8.97 -1.73
N ARG A 122 5.22 9.92 -1.37
CA ARG A 122 6.25 10.44 -2.26
C ARG A 122 7.45 9.47 -2.28
N ILE A 123 8.28 9.55 -3.31
CA ILE A 123 9.43 8.64 -3.49
C ILE A 123 10.39 8.61 -2.29
N ASP A 124 10.48 9.68 -1.50
CA ASP A 124 11.24 9.78 -0.26
C ASP A 124 10.53 9.21 0.98
N ASN A 125 9.47 8.44 0.78
CA ASN A 125 8.64 7.80 1.81
C ASN A 125 7.71 8.74 2.60
N GLU A 126 7.65 10.04 2.24
CA GLU A 126 6.73 10.95 2.91
C GLU A 126 5.27 10.56 2.67
N TYR A 127 4.52 10.36 3.75
CA TYR A 127 3.07 10.10 3.67
C TYR A 127 2.33 11.37 3.25
N ILE A 128 1.69 11.31 2.11
CA ILE A 128 0.99 12.44 1.52
C ILE A 128 -0.48 12.47 1.96
N CYS A 129 -1.19 11.41 1.68
CA CYS A 129 -2.59 11.24 2.07
C CYS A 129 -3.01 9.78 2.00
N GLY A 130 -4.15 9.46 2.58
CA GLY A 130 -4.77 8.14 2.46
C GLY A 130 -6.28 8.24 2.57
N LEU A 131 -6.95 7.38 1.84
CA LEU A 131 -8.39 7.17 1.88
C LEU A 131 -8.66 5.75 2.35
N ASN A 132 -9.76 5.53 3.01
CA ASN A 132 -10.22 4.19 3.34
C ASN A 132 -11.75 4.10 3.30
N THR A 133 -12.21 2.91 3.03
CA THR A 133 -13.64 2.62 2.85
C THR A 133 -14.49 2.90 4.09
N LYS A 134 -13.88 2.88 5.30
CA LYS A 134 -14.60 3.23 6.53
C LYS A 134 -14.92 4.72 6.61
N LEU A 135 -13.98 5.59 6.22
CA LEU A 135 -14.20 7.04 6.17
C LEU A 135 -15.23 7.41 5.12
N ASP A 136 -15.20 6.74 3.98
CA ASP A 136 -16.13 6.94 2.88
C ASP A 136 -17.49 6.27 3.10
N LYS A 137 -17.63 5.48 4.20
CA LYS A 137 -18.83 4.69 4.54
C LYS A 137 -19.21 3.66 3.47
N GLU A 138 -18.22 3.20 2.74
CA GLU A 138 -18.35 2.18 1.72
C GLU A 138 -17.95 0.79 2.26
N LYS A 139 -18.40 -0.25 1.60
CA LYS A 139 -18.05 -1.64 1.93
C LYS A 139 -17.33 -2.27 0.75
N ILE A 140 -16.27 -3.02 1.06
CA ILE A 140 -15.62 -3.84 0.05
C ILE A 140 -16.34 -5.17 -0.15
N SER A 141 -16.18 -5.75 -1.34
CA SER A 141 -16.55 -7.15 -1.55
C SER A 141 -15.60 -8.04 -0.75
N TRP A 142 -16.13 -8.95 0.05
CA TRP A 142 -15.33 -9.87 0.85
C TRP A 142 -15.88 -11.28 0.70
N LYS A 143 -15.60 -11.89 -0.45
CA LYS A 143 -16.02 -13.24 -0.80
C LYS A 143 -14.78 -14.06 -1.10
N LYS A 144 -14.78 -15.31 -0.70
CA LYS A 144 -13.68 -16.22 -1.01
C LYS A 144 -13.37 -16.22 -2.50
N GLY A 145 -12.08 -16.11 -2.85
CA GLY A 145 -11.59 -15.97 -4.22
C GLY A 145 -11.29 -14.52 -4.61
N TYR A 146 -11.37 -14.25 -5.90
CA TYR A 146 -11.02 -12.95 -6.50
C TYR A 146 -12.07 -11.88 -6.20
N ASN A 147 -11.59 -10.73 -5.77
CA ASN A 147 -12.39 -9.53 -5.52
C ASN A 147 -11.67 -8.31 -6.09
N GLU A 148 -12.43 -7.26 -6.36
CA GLU A 148 -11.90 -5.97 -6.80
C GLU A 148 -12.71 -4.81 -6.25
N ILE A 149 -12.08 -3.64 -6.16
CA ILE A 149 -12.71 -2.38 -5.81
C ILE A 149 -12.12 -1.27 -6.67
N GLU A 150 -12.95 -0.31 -7.05
CA GLU A 150 -12.54 0.91 -7.75
C GLU A 150 -12.63 2.12 -6.82
N LEU A 151 -11.62 2.98 -6.90
CA LEU A 151 -11.57 4.28 -6.22
C LEU A 151 -11.41 5.37 -7.27
N GLU A 152 -12.21 6.44 -7.17
CA GLU A 152 -12.15 7.55 -8.11
C GLU A 152 -11.61 8.80 -7.43
N TYR A 153 -10.65 9.43 -8.09
CA TYR A 153 -10.17 10.76 -7.77
C TYR A 153 -10.63 11.71 -8.88
N PRO A 154 -11.71 12.48 -8.66
CA PRO A 154 -12.24 13.37 -9.69
C PRO A 154 -11.24 14.42 -10.16
N CYS A 155 -10.32 14.79 -9.29
CA CYS A 155 -9.27 15.77 -9.55
C CYS A 155 -8.02 15.40 -8.75
N PHE A 156 -6.95 14.99 -9.44
CA PHE A 156 -5.72 14.54 -8.81
C PHE A 156 -4.74 15.71 -8.63
N ASN A 157 -4.82 16.41 -7.51
CA ASN A 157 -4.18 17.70 -7.25
C ASN A 157 -2.79 17.62 -6.62
N LEU A 158 -2.08 16.51 -6.73
CA LEU A 158 -0.69 16.43 -6.29
C LEU A 158 0.21 17.25 -7.23
N ILE A 159 1.27 17.82 -6.68
CA ILE A 159 2.29 18.51 -7.50
C ILE A 159 3.09 17.51 -8.34
N GLY A 160 3.83 18.03 -9.34
CA GLY A 160 4.71 17.21 -10.18
C GLY A 160 5.76 16.47 -9.36
N GLY A 161 5.93 15.17 -9.62
CA GLY A 161 6.91 14.33 -8.93
C GLY A 161 6.60 12.85 -9.00
N GLU A 162 7.46 12.06 -8.38
CA GLU A 162 7.32 10.61 -8.27
C GLU A 162 6.65 10.21 -6.95
N TYR A 163 5.69 9.34 -7.08
CA TYR A 163 4.87 8.83 -5.98
C TYR A 163 4.66 7.33 -6.11
N TYR A 164 4.15 6.72 -5.05
CA TYR A 164 3.68 5.34 -5.08
C TYR A 164 2.45 5.17 -4.18
N PHE A 165 1.70 4.11 -4.48
CA PHE A 165 0.59 3.68 -3.67
C PHE A 165 1.00 2.54 -2.74
N ASP A 166 0.51 2.62 -1.51
CA ASP A 166 0.40 1.49 -0.60
C ASP A 166 -1.07 1.10 -0.49
N VAL A 167 -1.35 -0.19 -0.35
CA VAL A 167 -2.70 -0.71 -0.12
C VAL A 167 -2.70 -1.60 1.12
N GLY A 168 -3.68 -1.40 1.99
CA GLY A 168 -3.87 -2.23 3.17
C GLY A 168 -5.31 -2.67 3.34
N ILE A 169 -5.51 -3.87 3.87
CA ILE A 169 -6.80 -4.36 4.31
C ILE A 169 -6.72 -4.54 5.83
N PHE A 170 -7.67 -3.98 6.53
CA PHE A 170 -7.72 -3.91 7.97
C PHE A 170 -9.01 -4.56 8.48
N ASP A 171 -9.03 -4.87 9.77
CA ASP A 171 -10.24 -5.29 10.46
C ASP A 171 -11.33 -4.19 10.44
N LYS A 172 -12.52 -4.49 10.94
CA LYS A 172 -13.66 -3.55 11.04
C LYS A 172 -13.36 -2.26 11.81
N THR A 173 -12.33 -2.24 12.65
CA THR A 173 -11.90 -1.03 13.35
C THR A 173 -11.10 -0.10 12.44
N GLY A 174 -10.48 -0.62 11.39
CA GLY A 174 -9.55 0.08 10.51
C GLY A 174 -8.17 0.32 11.15
N ILE A 175 -7.85 -0.43 12.21
CA ILE A 175 -6.61 -0.27 12.99
C ILE A 175 -5.73 -1.51 12.87
N VAL A 176 -6.32 -2.70 13.03
CA VAL A 176 -5.57 -3.96 12.96
C VAL A 176 -5.36 -4.31 11.49
N ASN A 177 -4.10 -4.34 11.09
CA ASN A 177 -3.71 -4.71 9.73
C ASN A 177 -3.88 -6.22 9.53
N LEU A 178 -4.63 -6.60 8.51
CA LEU A 178 -4.81 -7.98 8.08
C LEU A 178 -3.85 -8.32 6.94
N VAL A 179 -3.74 -7.41 5.97
CA VAL A 179 -2.86 -7.52 4.81
C VAL A 179 -2.38 -6.13 4.40
N TYR A 180 -1.11 -6.00 4.08
CA TYR A 180 -0.55 -4.74 3.61
C TYR A 180 0.47 -4.98 2.49
N LYS A 181 0.36 -4.21 1.43
CA LYS A 181 1.32 -4.20 0.32
C LYS A 181 1.84 -2.79 0.10
N ALA A 182 3.10 -2.59 0.49
CA ALA A 182 3.80 -1.34 0.25
C ALA A 182 4.26 -1.25 -1.20
N LYS A 183 4.31 -0.02 -1.73
CA LYS A 183 4.84 0.30 -3.07
C LYS A 183 4.25 -0.55 -4.19
N ILE A 184 2.96 -0.90 -4.07
CA ILE A 184 2.29 -1.78 -5.03
C ILE A 184 2.30 -1.19 -6.46
N LYS A 185 2.31 0.15 -6.58
CA LYS A 185 2.35 0.83 -7.87
C LYS A 185 3.03 2.18 -7.74
N SER A 186 4.10 2.40 -8.49
CA SER A 186 4.72 3.72 -8.65
C SER A 186 4.10 4.46 -9.82
N PHE A 187 4.05 5.79 -9.74
CA PHE A 187 3.52 6.66 -10.78
C PHE A 187 4.19 8.02 -10.77
N PHE A 188 4.08 8.74 -11.87
CA PHE A 188 4.59 10.09 -12.00
C PHE A 188 3.43 11.08 -12.22
N VAL A 189 3.46 12.22 -11.51
CA VAL A 189 2.55 13.33 -11.73
C VAL A 189 3.27 14.38 -12.58
N LYS A 190 2.71 14.68 -13.75
CA LYS A 190 3.17 15.75 -14.64
C LYS A 190 2.45 17.05 -14.31
N MET A 191 3.17 18.16 -14.44
CA MET A 191 2.66 19.49 -14.17
C MET A 191 3.30 20.49 -15.14
N ASP A 192 2.50 21.38 -15.72
CA ASP A 192 2.96 22.33 -16.73
C ASP A 192 3.52 23.62 -16.10
N TYR A 193 3.46 23.77 -14.78
CA TYR A 193 3.98 24.90 -14.04
C TYR A 193 4.66 24.45 -12.74
N ILE A 194 5.47 25.33 -12.15
CA ILE A 194 6.16 25.07 -10.89
C ILE A 194 5.23 25.48 -9.74
N ALA A 195 5.01 24.55 -8.81
CA ALA A 195 4.30 24.84 -7.55
C ALA A 195 5.18 24.40 -6.38
N GLU A 196 4.99 25.05 -5.24
CA GLU A 196 5.61 24.68 -3.98
C GLU A 196 4.64 23.93 -3.09
N GLY A 197 5.15 22.99 -2.28
CA GLY A 197 4.34 22.20 -1.37
C GLY A 197 4.06 20.77 -1.87
N ILE A 198 2.89 20.24 -1.57
CA ILE A 198 2.49 18.85 -1.90
C ILE A 198 1.22 18.81 -2.75
N VAL A 199 0.31 19.74 -2.51
CA VAL A 199 -1.01 19.83 -3.15
C VAL A 199 -1.27 21.26 -3.58
N VAL A 200 -1.88 21.42 -4.75
CA VAL A 200 -2.41 22.72 -5.20
C VAL A 200 -3.88 22.81 -4.79
N LEU A 201 -4.21 23.84 -4.03
CA LEU A 201 -5.59 24.16 -3.66
C LEU A 201 -6.16 25.14 -4.70
N ASN A 202 -7.18 24.73 -5.42
CA ASN A 202 -7.91 25.54 -6.38
C ASN A 202 -9.28 25.92 -5.81
#